data_3048049ac0201d9ea7cd825c1688ad9a
#
_entry.id   3048049ac0201d9ea7cd825c1688ad9a
#
_cell.length_a   1.000
_cell.length_b   1.000
_cell.length_c   1.000
_cell.angle_alpha   90.00
_cell.angle_beta   90.00
_cell.angle_gamma   90.00
#
_symmetry.space_group_name_H-M   'P 1'
#
loop_
_entity.id
_entity.type
_entity.pdbx_description
1 polymer ?
#
loop_
_entity_poly.entity_id
_entity_poly.type
_entity_poly.pdbx_seq_one_letter_code
_entity_poly.pdbx_strand_id
1 'polypeptide(L)'
;MELMKQIWESAKNNRKKIVLPEGDEERTLIASQKIKEEGLADVYLVGSEQVIREKAESLGVNLDGVNVVDPETSDKLETYINAFYELRKAKGMTVEKASKIVRDPLYFGTMMVKMDDADGMVSGAVHTTGDLLRPGLQIIKTAPGVSVVSSFFIMMVPGSEYGEGGMLLFSDCAVNPNPNADQLAAIAIATADTAKNLCKMDPKVAMLSFSTMGSADHDLVTKVRVATEKAKELRPDLDIDGELQLDAAIVGKVAAQKAPNSKVAGNANVLVFPDLQAGNIGYKLVQRFANAEAIGPVCQGFAKPINDLSRGCSSEDIVNVVAITAVQAQATK
;
A
#
# COMPACT_ATOMS: atom_id res chain seq x y z
N MET A 1 1.80 15.29 10.36
CA MET A 1 3.20 15.36 10.87
C MET A 1 3.44 14.45 12.08
N GLU A 2 2.52 14.37 13.05
CA GLU A 2 2.73 13.51 14.24
C GLU A 2 2.77 12.01 13.90
N LEU A 3 1.84 11.52 13.06
CA LEU A 3 1.80 10.12 12.65
C LEU A 3 3.11 9.68 11.96
N MET A 4 3.60 10.44 10.98
CA MET A 4 4.84 10.07 10.29
C MET A 4 6.05 10.07 11.20
N LYS A 5 6.10 10.97 12.20
CA LYS A 5 7.16 10.92 13.22
C LYS A 5 7.10 9.63 14.03
N GLN A 6 5.90 9.21 14.47
CA GLN A 6 5.72 7.95 15.19
C GLN A 6 6.10 6.72 14.34
N ILE A 7 5.74 6.73 13.04
CA ILE A 7 6.13 5.67 12.10
C ILE A 7 7.65 5.64 11.93
N TRP A 8 8.30 6.79 11.77
CA TRP A 8 9.76 6.87 11.66
C TRP A 8 10.45 6.37 12.92
N GLU A 9 10.00 6.77 14.11
CA GLU A 9 10.55 6.27 15.38
C GLU A 9 10.35 4.75 15.52
N SER A 10 9.19 4.23 15.13
CA SER A 10 8.96 2.79 15.12
C SER A 10 9.90 2.05 14.16
N ALA A 11 10.11 2.61 12.95
CA ALA A 11 11.02 2.05 11.96
C ALA A 11 12.47 2.02 12.49
N LYS A 12 12.94 3.11 13.11
CA LYS A 12 14.28 3.22 13.72
C LYS A 12 14.52 2.19 14.84
N ASN A 13 13.51 1.97 15.68
CA ASN A 13 13.61 1.08 16.84
C ASN A 13 13.78 -0.41 16.47
N ASN A 14 13.29 -0.81 15.30
CA ASN A 14 13.43 -2.18 14.80
C ASN A 14 13.61 -2.16 13.28
N ARG A 15 14.82 -1.75 12.87
CA ARG A 15 15.16 -1.62 11.44
C ARG A 15 14.94 -2.92 10.68
N LYS A 16 14.44 -2.77 9.47
CA LYS A 16 14.15 -3.86 8.54
C LYS A 16 14.93 -3.67 7.26
N LYS A 17 15.17 -4.78 6.57
CA LYS A 17 15.81 -4.81 5.26
C LYS A 17 14.76 -4.53 4.19
N ILE A 18 14.86 -3.39 3.52
CA ILE A 18 13.90 -2.99 2.49
C ILE A 18 14.57 -2.90 1.13
N VAL A 19 13.99 -3.60 0.17
CA VAL A 19 14.44 -3.64 -1.22
C VAL A 19 13.82 -2.51 -2.02
N LEU A 20 14.64 -1.84 -2.82
CA LEU A 20 14.26 -0.83 -3.81
C LEU A 20 14.76 -1.31 -5.19
N PRO A 21 13.91 -1.98 -5.98
CA PRO A 21 14.33 -2.61 -7.24
C PRO A 21 14.50 -1.64 -8.41
N GLU A 22 14.20 -0.36 -8.23
CA GLU A 22 14.47 0.73 -9.16
C GLU A 22 15.73 1.49 -8.72
N GLY A 23 16.85 0.73 -8.55
CA GLY A 23 18.06 1.21 -7.89
C GLY A 23 18.80 2.32 -8.61
N ASP A 24 18.61 2.47 -9.92
CA ASP A 24 19.22 3.52 -10.74
C ASP A 24 18.32 4.74 -10.95
N GLU A 25 17.13 4.76 -10.35
CA GLU A 25 16.19 5.89 -10.42
C GLU A 25 16.62 7.01 -9.48
N GLU A 26 16.65 8.26 -9.98
CA GLU A 26 17.18 9.43 -9.26
C GLU A 26 16.54 9.64 -7.88
N ARG A 27 15.20 9.63 -7.80
CA ARG A 27 14.46 9.83 -6.53
C ARG A 27 14.72 8.70 -5.55
N THR A 28 14.89 7.47 -6.06
CA THR A 28 15.21 6.28 -5.27
C THR A 28 16.61 6.39 -4.67
N LEU A 29 17.59 6.87 -5.43
CA LEU A 29 18.94 7.13 -4.94
C LEU A 29 18.98 8.20 -3.84
N ILE A 30 18.32 9.35 -4.08
CA ILE A 30 18.21 10.44 -3.09
C ILE A 30 17.51 9.94 -1.81
N ALA A 31 16.42 9.20 -1.97
CA ALA A 31 15.69 8.62 -0.83
C ALA A 31 16.54 7.62 -0.04
N SER A 32 17.36 6.79 -0.72
CA SER A 32 18.22 5.79 -0.08
C SER A 32 19.23 6.41 0.87
N GLN A 33 19.87 7.51 0.47
CA GLN A 33 20.76 8.27 1.33
C GLN A 33 20.02 8.77 2.57
N LYS A 34 18.86 9.40 2.40
CA LYS A 34 18.06 9.93 3.52
C LYS A 34 17.58 8.83 4.46
N ILE A 35 17.08 7.71 3.92
CA ILE A 35 16.62 6.55 4.72
C ILE A 35 17.76 6.03 5.61
N LYS A 36 18.97 5.94 5.04
CA LYS A 36 20.16 5.49 5.76
C LYS A 36 20.61 6.51 6.83
N GLU A 37 20.66 7.80 6.48
CA GLU A 37 21.04 8.88 7.40
C GLU A 37 20.10 8.96 8.59
N GLU A 38 18.79 8.83 8.34
CA GLU A 38 17.76 8.78 9.39
C GLU A 38 17.68 7.44 10.14
N GLY A 39 18.34 6.39 9.64
CA GLY A 39 18.34 5.07 10.27
C GLY A 39 17.00 4.34 10.21
N LEU A 40 16.18 4.58 9.16
CA LEU A 40 14.82 4.06 9.04
C LEU A 40 14.78 2.58 8.61
N ALA A 41 15.71 2.18 7.74
CA ALA A 41 15.80 0.81 7.21
C ALA A 41 17.24 0.52 6.73
N ASP A 42 17.56 -0.76 6.61
CA ASP A 42 18.71 -1.23 5.86
C ASP A 42 18.31 -1.38 4.40
N VAL A 43 18.77 -0.48 3.54
CA VAL A 43 18.36 -0.37 2.14
C VAL A 43 19.15 -1.32 1.26
N TYR A 44 18.45 -1.99 0.35
CA TYR A 44 18.98 -2.83 -0.71
C TYR A 44 18.52 -2.30 -2.07
N LEU A 45 19.40 -1.59 -2.78
CA LEU A 45 19.18 -1.18 -4.16
C LEU A 45 19.43 -2.38 -5.08
N VAL A 46 18.49 -2.70 -5.96
CA VAL A 46 18.65 -3.79 -6.93
C VAL A 46 18.75 -3.22 -8.34
N GLY A 47 19.75 -3.67 -9.09
CA GLY A 47 20.07 -3.26 -10.44
C GLY A 47 21.54 -3.39 -10.74
N SER A 48 21.99 -2.94 -11.93
CA SER A 48 23.40 -2.94 -12.29
C SER A 48 24.23 -2.08 -11.34
N GLU A 49 25.17 -2.69 -10.61
CA GLU A 49 25.98 -1.98 -9.62
C GLU A 49 26.74 -0.83 -10.25
N GLN A 50 27.30 -1.02 -11.44
CA GLN A 50 28.02 0.03 -12.16
C GLN A 50 27.10 1.23 -12.44
N VAL A 51 25.92 1.00 -13.01
CA VAL A 51 24.97 2.06 -13.36
C VAL A 51 24.49 2.82 -12.12
N ILE A 52 24.18 2.10 -11.04
CA ILE A 52 23.74 2.67 -9.77
C ILE A 52 24.82 3.60 -9.19
N ARG A 53 26.08 3.15 -9.14
CA ARG A 53 27.18 3.95 -8.59
C ARG A 53 27.52 5.17 -9.44
N GLU A 54 27.61 5.02 -10.76
CA GLU A 54 27.84 6.14 -11.68
C GLU A 54 26.73 7.19 -11.58
N LYS A 55 25.46 6.75 -11.47
CA LYS A 55 24.34 7.66 -11.32
C LYS A 55 24.35 8.38 -9.98
N ALA A 56 24.61 7.67 -8.89
CA ALA A 56 24.72 8.26 -7.56
C ALA A 56 25.85 9.32 -7.50
N GLU A 57 27.02 9.02 -8.07
CA GLU A 57 28.12 9.97 -8.16
C GLU A 57 27.71 11.22 -8.93
N SER A 58 27.03 11.07 -10.09
CA SER A 58 26.58 12.20 -10.90
C SER A 58 25.58 13.11 -10.17
N LEU A 59 24.82 12.56 -9.22
CA LEU A 59 23.84 13.27 -8.39
C LEU A 59 24.42 13.79 -7.07
N GLY A 60 25.68 13.45 -6.75
CA GLY A 60 26.29 13.76 -5.45
C GLY A 60 25.65 12.97 -4.28
N VAL A 61 25.04 11.82 -4.56
CA VAL A 61 24.42 10.96 -3.56
C VAL A 61 25.45 10.02 -2.93
N ASN A 62 25.54 10.01 -1.61
CA ASN A 62 26.40 9.11 -0.86
C ASN A 62 25.69 7.77 -0.57
N LEU A 63 26.22 6.69 -1.14
CA LEU A 63 25.73 5.31 -0.93
C LEU A 63 26.48 4.55 0.17
N ASP A 64 27.32 5.19 0.98
CA ASP A 64 28.03 4.52 2.08
C ASP A 64 27.02 3.91 3.07
N GLY A 65 27.08 2.58 3.25
CA GLY A 65 26.16 1.84 4.10
C GLY A 65 24.79 1.51 3.45
N VAL A 66 24.62 1.81 2.15
CA VAL A 66 23.53 1.30 1.32
C VAL A 66 24.03 0.06 0.58
N ASN A 67 23.24 -1.03 0.62
CA ASN A 67 23.60 -2.26 -0.09
C ASN A 67 23.18 -2.15 -1.56
N VAL A 68 24.07 -2.54 -2.47
CA VAL A 68 23.76 -2.65 -3.90
C VAL A 68 23.84 -4.11 -4.28
N VAL A 69 22.81 -4.63 -4.95
CA VAL A 69 22.71 -6.02 -5.39
C VAL A 69 22.45 -6.06 -6.88
N ASP A 70 23.42 -6.55 -7.63
CA ASP A 70 23.27 -6.78 -9.06
C ASP A 70 22.75 -8.21 -9.31
N PRO A 71 21.54 -8.38 -9.89
CA PRO A 71 20.98 -9.69 -10.20
C PRO A 71 21.89 -10.58 -11.05
N GLU A 72 22.68 -9.97 -11.96
CA GLU A 72 23.53 -10.74 -12.89
C GLU A 72 24.76 -11.35 -12.19
N THR A 73 25.24 -10.76 -11.12
CA THR A 73 26.47 -11.19 -10.41
C THR A 73 26.19 -11.75 -9.01
N SER A 74 24.94 -11.72 -8.58
CA SER A 74 24.53 -12.20 -7.24
C SER A 74 24.76 -13.70 -7.07
N ASP A 75 25.38 -14.08 -5.96
CA ASP A 75 25.53 -15.48 -5.53
C ASP A 75 24.17 -16.16 -5.23
N LYS A 76 23.11 -15.39 -5.05
CA LYS A 76 21.74 -15.87 -4.82
C LYS A 76 20.97 -16.19 -6.10
N LEU A 77 21.45 -15.77 -7.27
CA LEU A 77 20.69 -15.84 -8.53
C LEU A 77 20.19 -17.28 -8.81
N GLU A 78 21.05 -18.27 -8.77
CA GLU A 78 20.67 -19.67 -9.04
C GLU A 78 19.66 -20.20 -8.00
N THR A 79 19.83 -19.82 -6.74
CA THR A 79 18.89 -20.17 -5.67
C THR A 79 17.49 -19.60 -5.95
N TYR A 80 17.42 -18.33 -6.36
CA TYR A 80 16.15 -17.67 -6.66
C TYR A 80 15.50 -18.21 -7.94
N ILE A 81 16.29 -18.53 -8.98
CA ILE A 81 15.79 -19.16 -10.20
C ILE A 81 15.11 -20.51 -9.86
N ASN A 82 15.79 -21.36 -9.10
CA ASN A 82 15.26 -22.65 -8.70
C ASN A 82 14.01 -22.53 -7.82
N ALA A 83 14.02 -21.62 -6.85
CA ALA A 83 12.87 -21.38 -5.98
C ALA A 83 11.67 -20.85 -6.77
N PHE A 84 11.88 -19.91 -7.71
CA PHE A 84 10.81 -19.37 -8.55
C PHE A 84 10.26 -20.44 -9.51
N TYR A 85 11.13 -21.25 -10.10
CA TYR A 85 10.71 -22.40 -10.90
C TYR A 85 9.80 -23.34 -10.09
N GLU A 86 10.22 -23.75 -8.88
CA GLU A 86 9.44 -24.63 -8.02
C GLU A 86 8.07 -24.04 -7.66
N LEU A 87 8.00 -22.72 -7.38
CA LEU A 87 6.75 -22.01 -7.12
C LEU A 87 5.79 -22.01 -8.31
N ARG A 88 6.30 -22.09 -9.54
CA ARG A 88 5.52 -21.83 -10.76
C ARG A 88 5.49 -22.99 -11.76
N LYS A 89 6.21 -24.09 -11.54
CA LYS A 89 6.27 -25.25 -12.46
C LYS A 89 4.89 -25.82 -12.81
N ALA A 90 3.98 -25.88 -11.84
CA ALA A 90 2.60 -26.32 -12.07
C ALA A 90 1.78 -25.37 -12.97
N LYS A 91 2.29 -24.16 -13.24
CA LYS A 91 1.72 -23.14 -14.14
C LYS A 91 2.48 -23.06 -15.48
N GLY A 92 3.30 -24.07 -15.81
CA GLY A 92 4.03 -24.14 -17.08
C GLY A 92 5.35 -23.32 -17.12
N MET A 93 5.91 -22.96 -15.94
CA MET A 93 7.24 -22.36 -15.86
C MET A 93 8.30 -23.42 -16.21
N THR A 94 9.32 -23.02 -16.97
CA THR A 94 10.56 -23.82 -17.19
C THR A 94 11.72 -23.11 -16.52
N VAL A 95 12.82 -23.84 -16.30
CA VAL A 95 14.04 -23.27 -15.68
C VAL A 95 14.60 -22.12 -16.54
N GLU A 96 14.59 -22.27 -17.87
CA GLU A 96 15.07 -21.24 -18.79
C GLU A 96 14.21 -19.97 -18.72
N LYS A 97 12.88 -20.09 -18.60
CA LYS A 97 11.98 -18.96 -18.39
C LYS A 97 12.20 -18.33 -17.03
N ALA A 98 12.33 -19.12 -15.98
CA ALA A 98 12.61 -18.65 -14.63
C ALA A 98 13.93 -17.88 -14.57
N SER A 99 14.99 -18.39 -15.22
CA SER A 99 16.30 -17.75 -15.33
C SER A 99 16.23 -16.35 -15.98
N LYS A 100 15.40 -16.17 -17.00
CA LYS A 100 15.21 -14.86 -17.64
C LYS A 100 14.42 -13.90 -16.75
N ILE A 101 13.35 -14.39 -16.11
CA ILE A 101 12.43 -13.55 -15.34
C ILE A 101 13.08 -13.08 -14.03
N VAL A 102 13.79 -13.95 -13.32
CA VAL A 102 14.40 -13.63 -12.02
C VAL A 102 15.52 -12.59 -12.13
N ARG A 103 16.11 -12.39 -13.29
CA ARG A 103 17.11 -11.33 -13.55
C ARG A 103 16.49 -9.94 -13.60
N ASP A 104 15.17 -9.83 -13.81
CA ASP A 104 14.46 -8.57 -13.69
C ASP A 104 14.49 -8.07 -12.24
N PRO A 105 14.89 -6.81 -11.98
CA PRO A 105 15.03 -6.27 -10.62
C PRO A 105 13.78 -6.39 -9.75
N LEU A 106 12.56 -6.23 -10.33
CA LEU A 106 11.31 -6.41 -9.58
C LEU A 106 11.13 -7.85 -9.11
N TYR A 107 11.40 -8.81 -9.99
CA TYR A 107 11.31 -10.22 -9.66
C TYR A 107 12.41 -10.64 -8.69
N PHE A 108 13.64 -10.19 -8.91
CA PHE A 108 14.77 -10.46 -8.02
C PHE A 108 14.50 -9.92 -6.61
N GLY A 109 14.10 -8.65 -6.49
CA GLY A 109 13.75 -8.03 -5.20
C GLY A 109 12.59 -8.75 -4.50
N THR A 110 11.57 -9.17 -5.28
CA THR A 110 10.46 -9.97 -4.72
C THR A 110 10.95 -11.33 -4.22
N MET A 111 11.91 -11.97 -4.91
CA MET A 111 12.53 -13.21 -4.43
C MET A 111 13.38 -13.00 -3.18
N MET A 112 14.08 -11.86 -3.03
CA MET A 112 14.77 -11.51 -1.77
C MET A 112 13.78 -11.50 -0.61
N VAL A 113 12.61 -10.88 -0.79
CA VAL A 113 11.56 -10.85 0.25
C VAL A 113 11.00 -12.26 0.51
N LYS A 114 10.79 -13.06 -0.55
CA LYS A 114 10.28 -14.43 -0.43
C LYS A 114 11.20 -15.36 0.36
N MET A 115 12.49 -15.20 0.16
CA MET A 115 13.53 -16.07 0.73
C MET A 115 14.08 -15.57 2.06
N ASP A 116 13.44 -14.56 2.68
CA ASP A 116 13.85 -13.95 3.95
C ASP A 116 15.23 -13.26 3.92
N ASP A 117 15.77 -12.98 2.73
CA ASP A 117 16.96 -12.16 2.57
C ASP A 117 16.65 -10.66 2.77
N ALA A 118 15.37 -10.28 2.58
CA ALA A 118 14.82 -8.97 2.90
C ALA A 118 13.43 -9.08 3.56
N ASP A 119 13.00 -8.03 4.27
CA ASP A 119 11.76 -7.99 5.03
C ASP A 119 10.58 -7.37 4.26
N GLY A 120 10.87 -6.54 3.26
CA GLY A 120 9.86 -5.88 2.43
C GLY A 120 10.45 -5.22 1.19
N MET A 121 9.58 -4.74 0.31
CA MET A 121 9.96 -4.09 -0.95
C MET A 121 9.09 -2.87 -1.23
N VAL A 122 9.69 -1.82 -1.79
CA VAL A 122 9.01 -0.62 -2.29
C VAL A 122 9.46 -0.34 -3.72
N SER A 123 8.51 -0.15 -4.64
CA SER A 123 8.76 0.15 -6.06
C SER A 123 7.59 0.92 -6.66
N GLY A 124 7.71 1.40 -7.89
CA GLY A 124 6.64 2.08 -8.62
C GLY A 124 6.99 3.50 -9.07
N ALA A 125 8.19 3.98 -8.77
CA ALA A 125 8.66 5.28 -9.26
C ALA A 125 8.75 5.31 -10.80
N VAL A 126 9.07 4.16 -11.42
CA VAL A 126 9.17 3.96 -12.88
C VAL A 126 8.12 2.96 -13.37
N HIS A 127 8.01 1.82 -12.72
CA HIS A 127 7.11 0.73 -13.11
C HIS A 127 5.63 1.05 -12.81
N THR A 128 4.74 0.37 -13.53
CA THR A 128 3.30 0.49 -13.23
C THR A 128 2.93 -0.36 -12.02
N THR A 129 1.84 0.00 -11.34
CA THR A 129 1.24 -0.84 -10.27
C THR A 129 1.06 -2.29 -10.71
N GLY A 130 0.64 -2.53 -11.96
CA GLY A 130 0.48 -3.89 -12.50
C GLY A 130 1.79 -4.67 -12.62
N ASP A 131 2.90 -4.00 -12.93
CA ASP A 131 4.22 -4.63 -13.03
C ASP A 131 4.72 -5.07 -11.65
N LEU A 132 4.50 -4.25 -10.62
CA LEU A 132 4.80 -4.59 -9.23
C LEU A 132 3.89 -5.70 -8.67
N LEU A 133 2.59 -5.57 -8.87
CA LEU A 133 1.63 -6.53 -8.32
C LEU A 133 1.81 -7.94 -8.89
N ARG A 134 2.25 -8.06 -10.15
CA ARG A 134 2.45 -9.35 -10.80
C ARG A 134 3.45 -10.24 -10.07
N PRO A 135 4.72 -9.87 -9.81
CA PRO A 135 5.63 -10.65 -8.99
C PRO A 135 5.12 -10.81 -7.56
N GLY A 136 4.58 -9.77 -6.95
CA GLY A 136 3.99 -9.83 -5.60
C GLY A 136 2.95 -10.95 -5.47
N LEU A 137 1.96 -11.00 -6.35
CA LEU A 137 0.92 -12.03 -6.35
C LEU A 137 1.43 -13.41 -6.76
N GLN A 138 2.42 -13.48 -7.65
CA GLN A 138 2.98 -14.76 -8.10
C GLN A 138 3.87 -15.43 -7.05
N ILE A 139 4.61 -14.65 -6.26
CA ILE A 139 5.70 -15.10 -5.39
C ILE A 139 5.30 -15.00 -3.91
N ILE A 140 4.88 -13.82 -3.45
CA ILE A 140 4.52 -13.56 -2.05
C ILE A 140 3.11 -14.05 -1.74
N LYS A 141 2.16 -13.80 -2.66
CA LYS A 141 0.73 -14.10 -2.52
C LYS A 141 0.04 -13.27 -1.42
N THR A 142 -1.26 -13.52 -1.22
CA THR A 142 -2.02 -12.92 -0.13
C THR A 142 -1.67 -13.56 1.22
N ALA A 143 -1.83 -12.81 2.29
CA ALA A 143 -1.76 -13.34 3.65
C ALA A 143 -2.83 -14.42 3.89
N PRO A 144 -2.61 -15.37 4.82
CA PRO A 144 -3.61 -16.37 5.16
C PRO A 144 -4.95 -15.74 5.53
N GLY A 145 -6.04 -16.23 4.92
CA GLY A 145 -7.40 -15.71 5.16
C GLY A 145 -7.73 -14.41 4.41
N VAL A 146 -6.79 -13.81 3.70
CA VAL A 146 -7.02 -12.59 2.90
C VAL A 146 -7.30 -12.98 1.44
N SER A 147 -8.46 -12.56 0.94
CA SER A 147 -8.93 -12.90 -0.41
C SER A 147 -8.42 -11.98 -1.51
N VAL A 148 -7.98 -10.76 -1.16
CA VAL A 148 -7.59 -9.74 -2.13
C VAL A 148 -6.51 -8.82 -1.56
N VAL A 149 -5.53 -8.47 -2.41
CA VAL A 149 -4.61 -7.35 -2.14
C VAL A 149 -5.30 -6.06 -2.53
N SER A 150 -5.17 -5.04 -1.71
CA SER A 150 -5.69 -3.69 -1.97
C SER A 150 -4.69 -2.62 -1.56
N SER A 151 -5.06 -1.37 -1.71
CA SER A 151 -4.23 -0.25 -1.31
C SER A 151 -5.03 0.77 -0.49
N PHE A 152 -4.30 1.60 0.24
CA PHE A 152 -4.87 2.78 0.88
C PHE A 152 -3.93 3.97 0.75
N PHE A 153 -4.51 5.16 0.90
CA PHE A 153 -3.78 6.39 1.14
C PHE A 153 -4.13 6.92 2.54
N ILE A 154 -3.13 7.40 3.25
CA ILE A 154 -3.33 8.27 4.40
C ILE A 154 -3.43 9.69 3.86
N MET A 155 -4.62 10.26 3.94
CA MET A 155 -4.88 11.64 3.51
C MET A 155 -4.76 12.56 4.72
N MET A 156 -3.85 13.52 4.66
CA MET A 156 -3.71 14.57 5.67
C MET A 156 -4.24 15.89 5.10
N VAL A 157 -5.44 16.29 5.51
CA VAL A 157 -6.13 17.46 4.98
C VAL A 157 -5.93 18.64 5.94
N PRO A 158 -5.11 19.66 5.59
CA PRO A 158 -4.81 20.77 6.47
C PRO A 158 -6.06 21.56 6.87
N GLY A 159 -6.23 21.83 8.16
CA GLY A 159 -7.34 22.62 8.67
C GLY A 159 -8.72 21.97 8.60
N SER A 160 -8.80 20.69 8.20
CA SER A 160 -10.05 19.94 8.19
C SER A 160 -10.38 19.41 9.58
N GLU A 161 -11.67 19.47 9.92
CA GLU A 161 -12.23 18.84 11.12
C GLU A 161 -12.65 17.37 10.89
N TYR A 162 -12.70 16.92 9.64
CA TYR A 162 -13.12 15.56 9.30
C TYR A 162 -12.04 14.52 9.63
N GLY A 163 -12.48 13.30 9.91
CA GLY A 163 -11.60 12.23 10.34
C GLY A 163 -10.97 12.50 11.71
N GLU A 164 -9.72 12.16 11.90
CA GLU A 164 -8.98 12.46 13.13
C GLU A 164 -8.06 13.68 12.92
N GLY A 165 -8.63 14.89 13.12
CA GLY A 165 -7.88 16.13 12.94
C GLY A 165 -7.40 16.34 11.50
N GLY A 166 -8.20 15.98 10.51
CA GLY A 166 -7.86 16.05 9.08
C GLY A 166 -7.24 14.78 8.53
N MET A 167 -6.98 13.76 9.35
CA MET A 167 -6.46 12.47 8.90
C MET A 167 -7.60 11.53 8.53
N LEU A 168 -7.56 10.99 7.31
CA LEU A 168 -8.53 10.03 6.78
C LEU A 168 -7.78 8.93 6.00
N LEU A 169 -8.31 7.70 6.02
CA LEU A 169 -7.85 6.63 5.14
C LEU A 169 -8.79 6.48 3.95
N PHE A 170 -8.25 6.48 2.74
CA PHE A 170 -8.98 6.26 1.48
C PHE A 170 -8.56 4.92 0.87
N SER A 171 -9.51 4.01 0.60
CA SER A 171 -9.27 2.66 0.06
C SER A 171 -10.44 2.18 -0.82
N ASP A 172 -10.23 1.43 -1.88
CA ASP A 172 -9.01 1.15 -2.62
C ASP A 172 -8.83 2.24 -3.69
N CYS A 173 -7.64 2.76 -3.82
CA CYS A 173 -7.37 3.87 -4.74
C CYS A 173 -6.33 3.54 -5.83
N ALA A 174 -5.74 2.31 -5.84
CA ALA A 174 -4.66 1.98 -6.78
C ALA A 174 -4.67 0.56 -7.35
N VAL A 175 -5.37 -0.42 -6.75
CA VAL A 175 -5.18 -1.84 -7.06
C VAL A 175 -6.37 -2.49 -7.78
N ASN A 176 -7.59 -2.40 -7.25
CA ASN A 176 -8.73 -3.17 -7.74
C ASN A 176 -9.68 -2.33 -8.61
N PRO A 177 -9.71 -2.55 -9.94
CA PRO A 177 -10.52 -1.72 -10.84
C PRO A 177 -12.02 -1.77 -10.50
N ASN A 178 -12.57 -2.95 -10.27
CA ASN A 178 -13.98 -3.14 -9.94
C ASN A 178 -14.14 -4.35 -9.02
N PRO A 179 -13.91 -4.18 -7.71
CA PRO A 179 -14.07 -5.26 -6.74
C PRO A 179 -15.54 -5.71 -6.68
N ASN A 180 -15.77 -7.01 -6.56
CA ASN A 180 -17.08 -7.54 -6.22
C ASN A 180 -17.39 -7.32 -4.72
N ALA A 181 -18.60 -7.70 -4.28
CA ALA A 181 -19.03 -7.45 -2.90
C ALA A 181 -18.13 -8.15 -1.86
N ASP A 182 -17.66 -9.38 -2.13
CA ASP A 182 -16.74 -10.09 -1.22
C ASP A 182 -15.37 -9.41 -1.13
N GLN A 183 -14.84 -8.99 -2.27
CA GLN A 183 -13.58 -8.25 -2.32
C GLN A 183 -13.69 -6.89 -1.64
N LEU A 184 -14.80 -6.17 -1.85
CA LEU A 184 -15.03 -4.87 -1.24
C LEU A 184 -15.17 -4.97 0.29
N ALA A 185 -15.84 -6.03 0.80
CA ALA A 185 -15.89 -6.32 2.23
C ALA A 185 -14.49 -6.61 2.81
N ALA A 186 -13.67 -7.40 2.10
CA ALA A 186 -12.31 -7.70 2.52
C ALA A 186 -11.41 -6.44 2.52
N ILE A 187 -11.57 -5.55 1.54
CA ILE A 187 -10.89 -4.25 1.48
C ILE A 187 -11.24 -3.40 2.71
N ALA A 188 -12.53 -3.31 3.05
CA ALA A 188 -12.98 -2.55 4.20
C ALA A 188 -12.38 -3.06 5.52
N ILE A 189 -12.41 -4.37 5.73
CA ILE A 189 -11.83 -5.03 6.92
C ILE A 189 -10.31 -4.79 7.00
N ALA A 190 -9.60 -5.00 5.91
CA ALA A 190 -8.15 -4.78 5.86
C ALA A 190 -7.79 -3.32 6.16
N THR A 191 -8.58 -2.37 5.64
CA THR A 191 -8.33 -0.94 5.87
C THR A 191 -8.65 -0.54 7.32
N ALA A 192 -9.69 -1.12 7.94
CA ALA A 192 -9.98 -0.92 9.36
C ALA A 192 -8.82 -1.43 10.25
N ASP A 193 -8.33 -2.62 9.97
CA ASP A 193 -7.19 -3.19 10.71
C ASP A 193 -5.91 -2.34 10.51
N THR A 194 -5.69 -1.81 9.33
CA THR A 194 -4.59 -0.88 9.06
C THR A 194 -4.76 0.44 9.81
N ALA A 195 -5.94 1.04 9.81
CA ALA A 195 -6.26 2.25 10.57
C ALA A 195 -5.92 2.07 12.05
N LYS A 196 -6.32 0.94 12.63
CA LYS A 196 -6.06 0.60 14.03
C LYS A 196 -4.57 0.34 14.31
N ASN A 197 -3.95 -0.50 13.51
CA ASN A 197 -2.60 -1.02 13.80
C ASN A 197 -1.48 -0.05 13.40
N LEU A 198 -1.59 0.57 12.22
CA LEU A 198 -0.57 1.49 11.69
C LEU A 198 -0.83 2.93 12.13
N CYS A 199 -2.08 3.41 11.96
CA CYS A 199 -2.42 4.81 12.21
C CYS A 199 -2.87 5.09 13.64
N LYS A 200 -3.07 4.04 14.47
CA LYS A 200 -3.55 4.12 15.87
C LYS A 200 -4.92 4.81 16.00
N MET A 201 -5.72 4.74 14.95
CA MET A 201 -7.08 5.28 14.89
C MET A 201 -8.10 4.32 15.47
N ASP A 202 -9.23 4.84 15.95
CA ASP A 202 -10.47 4.08 16.17
C ASP A 202 -11.27 4.07 14.86
N PRO A 203 -11.25 2.96 14.06
CA PRO A 203 -11.75 2.98 12.71
C PRO A 203 -13.28 3.07 12.65
N LYS A 204 -13.78 4.10 11.97
CA LYS A 204 -15.18 4.28 11.57
C LYS A 204 -15.26 4.22 10.06
N VAL A 205 -15.64 3.04 9.55
CA VAL A 205 -15.55 2.69 8.13
C VAL A 205 -16.84 3.00 7.41
N ALA A 206 -16.81 3.94 6.48
CA ALA A 206 -17.92 4.22 5.58
C ALA A 206 -17.72 3.52 4.23
N MET A 207 -18.69 2.67 3.86
CA MET A 207 -18.77 2.06 2.53
C MET A 207 -19.48 3.03 1.58
N LEU A 208 -18.70 3.67 0.69
CA LEU A 208 -19.17 4.79 -0.11
C LEU A 208 -20.00 4.37 -1.32
N SER A 209 -21.03 5.18 -1.60
CA SER A 209 -21.89 5.08 -2.77
C SER A 209 -22.48 6.45 -3.11
N PHE A 210 -23.17 6.56 -4.24
CA PHE A 210 -24.05 7.70 -4.52
C PHE A 210 -25.42 7.61 -3.82
N SER A 211 -25.68 6.54 -3.07
CA SER A 211 -26.87 6.28 -2.25
C SER A 211 -26.52 6.33 -0.77
N THR A 212 -27.51 6.65 0.08
CA THR A 212 -27.44 6.58 1.54
C THR A 212 -28.63 5.78 2.06
N MET A 213 -28.36 4.63 2.70
CA MET A 213 -29.37 3.80 3.40
C MET A 213 -30.62 3.53 2.54
N GLY A 214 -30.42 3.12 1.28
CA GLY A 214 -31.52 2.78 0.37
C GLY A 214 -32.15 3.97 -0.35
N SER A 215 -31.54 5.14 -0.38
CA SER A 215 -32.08 6.31 -1.08
C SER A 215 -32.12 6.17 -2.61
N ALA A 216 -31.39 5.20 -3.18
CA ALA A 216 -31.40 4.83 -4.58
C ALA A 216 -31.40 3.31 -4.75
N ASP A 217 -31.93 2.84 -5.87
CA ASP A 217 -31.91 1.42 -6.27
C ASP A 217 -31.16 1.26 -7.59
N HIS A 218 -30.03 0.53 -7.52
CA HIS A 218 -29.17 0.23 -8.66
C HIS A 218 -28.18 -0.89 -8.30
N ASP A 219 -27.70 -1.66 -9.28
CA ASP A 219 -26.73 -2.74 -9.05
C ASP A 219 -25.45 -2.27 -8.35
N LEU A 220 -24.96 -1.07 -8.67
CA LEU A 220 -23.80 -0.46 -8.01
C LEU A 220 -24.06 -0.21 -6.53
N VAL A 221 -25.28 0.19 -6.14
CA VAL A 221 -25.70 0.39 -4.76
C VAL A 221 -25.82 -0.95 -4.05
N THR A 222 -26.46 -1.92 -4.70
CA THR A 222 -26.62 -3.29 -4.19
C THR A 222 -25.28 -3.93 -3.87
N LYS A 223 -24.26 -3.76 -4.75
CA LYS A 223 -22.91 -4.23 -4.51
C LYS A 223 -22.35 -3.71 -3.17
N VAL A 224 -22.48 -2.43 -2.91
CA VAL A 224 -21.93 -1.80 -1.69
C VAL A 224 -22.71 -2.25 -0.44
N ARG A 225 -24.04 -2.31 -0.53
CA ARG A 225 -24.90 -2.80 0.56
C ARG A 225 -24.55 -4.24 0.96
N VAL A 226 -24.47 -5.14 -0.02
CA VAL A 226 -24.07 -6.55 0.22
C VAL A 226 -22.66 -6.64 0.80
N ALA A 227 -21.72 -5.82 0.31
CA ALA A 227 -20.37 -5.77 0.88
C ALA A 227 -20.36 -5.29 2.34
N THR A 228 -21.20 -4.30 2.67
CA THR A 228 -21.34 -3.79 4.05
C THR A 228 -21.87 -4.86 4.98
N GLU A 229 -22.94 -5.56 4.58
CA GLU A 229 -23.53 -6.65 5.36
C GLU A 229 -22.49 -7.75 5.64
N LYS A 230 -21.77 -8.20 4.60
CA LYS A 230 -20.72 -9.21 4.72
C LYS A 230 -19.59 -8.76 5.65
N ALA A 231 -19.13 -7.51 5.53
CA ALA A 231 -18.08 -6.99 6.39
C ALA A 231 -18.52 -6.97 7.88
N LYS A 232 -19.75 -6.56 8.17
CA LYS A 232 -20.35 -6.59 9.51
C LYS A 232 -20.49 -8.01 10.06
N GLU A 233 -20.87 -8.97 9.22
CA GLU A 233 -20.98 -10.38 9.61
C GLU A 233 -19.61 -10.98 9.96
N LEU A 234 -18.61 -10.72 9.11
CA LEU A 234 -17.25 -11.23 9.31
C LEU A 234 -16.53 -10.58 10.49
N ARG A 235 -16.78 -9.30 10.75
CA ARG A 235 -16.09 -8.50 11.77
C ARG A 235 -17.09 -7.62 12.55
N PRO A 236 -17.92 -8.26 13.41
CA PRO A 236 -18.92 -7.55 14.22
C PRO A 236 -18.31 -6.62 15.29
N ASP A 237 -16.99 -6.71 15.50
CA ASP A 237 -16.21 -5.88 16.39
C ASP A 237 -15.82 -4.52 15.79
N LEU A 238 -15.99 -4.34 14.47
CA LEU A 238 -15.64 -3.11 13.75
C LEU A 238 -16.87 -2.24 13.50
N ASP A 239 -16.71 -0.93 13.64
CA ASP A 239 -17.71 0.05 13.23
C ASP A 239 -17.63 0.25 11.71
N ILE A 240 -18.42 -0.53 10.96
CA ILE A 240 -18.56 -0.45 9.51
C ILE A 240 -20.00 -0.15 9.18
N ASP A 241 -20.27 0.82 8.30
CA ASP A 241 -21.62 1.12 7.85
C ASP A 241 -21.68 1.59 6.39
N GLY A 242 -22.85 1.45 5.79
CA GLY A 242 -23.12 1.79 4.39
C GLY A 242 -24.38 1.08 3.85
N GLU A 243 -24.78 1.43 2.64
CA GLU A 243 -24.06 2.40 1.76
C GLU A 243 -24.29 3.84 2.22
N LEU A 244 -23.25 4.66 2.10
CA LEU A 244 -23.29 6.08 2.48
C LEU A 244 -22.76 6.97 1.35
N GLN A 245 -23.44 8.07 1.10
CA GLN A 245 -22.85 9.18 0.36
C GLN A 245 -21.75 9.82 1.19
N LEU A 246 -20.76 10.43 0.54
CA LEU A 246 -19.62 11.04 1.22
C LEU A 246 -20.06 12.11 2.25
N ASP A 247 -20.99 12.99 1.86
CA ASP A 247 -21.51 14.02 2.76
C ASP A 247 -22.19 13.42 4.00
N ALA A 248 -22.96 12.35 3.85
CA ALA A 248 -23.54 11.64 4.97
C ALA A 248 -22.49 10.90 5.83
N ALA A 249 -21.41 10.43 5.22
CA ALA A 249 -20.35 9.73 5.94
C ALA A 249 -19.56 10.65 6.89
N ILE A 250 -19.28 11.91 6.48
CA ILE A 250 -18.35 12.78 7.21
C ILE A 250 -19.00 14.03 7.86
N VAL A 251 -20.22 14.43 7.44
CA VAL A 251 -20.87 15.66 7.94
C VAL A 251 -22.00 15.31 8.89
N GLY A 252 -21.83 15.57 10.18
CA GLY A 252 -22.77 15.18 11.23
C GLY A 252 -24.20 15.70 11.01
N LYS A 253 -24.40 16.91 10.50
CA LYS A 253 -25.72 17.46 10.18
C LYS A 253 -26.42 16.69 9.05
N VAL A 254 -25.67 16.25 8.03
CA VAL A 254 -26.18 15.45 6.92
C VAL A 254 -26.52 14.04 7.40
N ALA A 255 -25.62 13.46 8.19
CA ALA A 255 -25.82 12.15 8.80
C ALA A 255 -27.11 12.08 9.64
N ALA A 256 -27.37 13.09 10.45
CA ALA A 256 -28.59 13.19 11.28
C ALA A 256 -29.89 13.14 10.44
N GLN A 257 -29.84 13.64 9.21
CA GLN A 257 -30.99 13.62 8.28
C GLN A 257 -31.10 12.33 7.47
N LYS A 258 -29.96 11.83 6.95
CA LYS A 258 -29.95 10.73 5.97
C LYS A 258 -29.72 9.35 6.59
N ALA A 259 -29.00 9.28 7.72
CA ALA A 259 -28.63 8.04 8.38
C ALA A 259 -28.63 8.16 9.92
N PRO A 260 -29.75 8.54 10.55
CA PRO A 260 -29.81 8.88 11.99
C PRO A 260 -29.49 7.70 12.92
N ASN A 261 -29.58 6.47 12.44
CA ASN A 261 -29.30 5.26 13.23
C ASN A 261 -27.90 4.70 13.02
N SER A 262 -27.09 5.31 12.14
CA SER A 262 -25.72 4.86 11.87
C SER A 262 -24.77 5.32 12.97
N LYS A 263 -23.89 4.43 13.41
CA LYS A 263 -22.79 4.74 14.34
C LYS A 263 -21.56 5.36 13.64
N VAL A 264 -21.50 5.23 12.31
CA VAL A 264 -20.38 5.66 11.46
C VAL A 264 -20.67 7.00 10.80
N ALA A 265 -21.90 7.19 10.29
CA ALA A 265 -22.28 8.39 9.55
C ALA A 265 -22.03 9.65 10.36
N GLY A 266 -21.45 10.66 9.71
CA GLY A 266 -21.05 11.92 10.28
C GLY A 266 -19.69 11.93 11.02
N ASN A 267 -19.09 10.75 11.22
CA ASN A 267 -17.83 10.59 11.96
C ASN A 267 -16.85 9.65 11.28
N ALA A 268 -17.07 9.29 10.00
CA ALA A 268 -16.20 8.37 9.29
C ALA A 268 -14.78 8.92 9.16
N ASN A 269 -13.79 8.07 9.43
CA ASN A 269 -12.37 8.34 9.25
C ASN A 269 -11.69 7.36 8.28
N VAL A 270 -12.40 6.30 7.88
CA VAL A 270 -12.00 5.35 6.83
C VAL A 270 -13.07 5.35 5.74
N LEU A 271 -12.67 5.73 4.52
CA LEU A 271 -13.54 5.86 3.37
C LEU A 271 -13.20 4.77 2.34
N VAL A 272 -14.12 3.82 2.15
CA VAL A 272 -13.96 2.71 1.18
C VAL A 272 -14.75 3.03 -0.06
N PHE A 273 -14.05 3.18 -1.17
CA PHE A 273 -14.62 3.54 -2.46
C PHE A 273 -15.16 2.30 -3.19
N PRO A 274 -16.27 2.42 -3.94
CA PRO A 274 -16.92 1.29 -4.59
C PRO A 274 -16.13 0.69 -5.75
N ASP A 275 -15.25 1.48 -6.35
CA ASP A 275 -14.37 1.09 -7.46
C ASP A 275 -13.14 2.00 -7.55
N LEU A 276 -12.18 1.59 -8.38
CA LEU A 276 -10.91 2.30 -8.54
C LEU A 276 -11.08 3.70 -9.14
N GLN A 277 -12.07 3.90 -10.03
CA GLN A 277 -12.27 5.21 -10.64
C GLN A 277 -12.66 6.23 -9.58
N ALA A 278 -13.63 5.87 -8.73
CA ALA A 278 -14.08 6.74 -7.63
C ALA A 278 -12.94 7.03 -6.64
N GLY A 279 -12.19 6.00 -6.22
CA GLY A 279 -11.08 6.15 -5.28
C GLY A 279 -9.91 6.96 -5.85
N ASN A 280 -9.47 6.62 -7.07
CA ASN A 280 -8.32 7.28 -7.72
C ASN A 280 -8.60 8.75 -8.07
N ILE A 281 -9.80 9.07 -8.56
CA ILE A 281 -10.23 10.44 -8.80
C ILE A 281 -10.39 11.18 -7.47
N GLY A 282 -11.04 10.55 -6.49
CA GLY A 282 -11.35 11.15 -5.19
C GLY A 282 -10.10 11.61 -4.43
N TYR A 283 -9.09 10.74 -4.23
CA TYR A 283 -7.90 11.14 -3.50
C TYR A 283 -7.12 12.25 -4.21
N LYS A 284 -7.05 12.22 -5.55
CA LYS A 284 -6.36 13.27 -6.33
C LYS A 284 -7.08 14.62 -6.25
N LEU A 285 -8.41 14.63 -6.26
CA LEU A 285 -9.18 15.85 -6.05
C LEU A 285 -8.88 16.46 -4.68
N VAL A 286 -8.91 15.67 -3.62
CA VAL A 286 -8.59 16.14 -2.27
C VAL A 286 -7.14 16.62 -2.19
N GLN A 287 -6.19 15.84 -2.71
CA GLN A 287 -4.78 16.20 -2.73
C GLN A 287 -4.55 17.56 -3.39
N ARG A 288 -5.16 17.80 -4.57
CA ARG A 288 -4.90 19.01 -5.36
C ARG A 288 -5.69 20.21 -4.90
N PHE A 289 -6.98 20.06 -4.57
CA PHE A 289 -7.83 21.18 -4.19
C PHE A 289 -7.70 21.60 -2.73
N ALA A 290 -7.45 20.66 -1.83
CA ALA A 290 -7.28 20.92 -0.42
C ALA A 290 -5.82 21.05 0.04
N ASN A 291 -4.84 20.98 -0.89
CA ASN A 291 -3.41 20.89 -0.58
C ASN A 291 -3.12 19.78 0.46
N ALA A 292 -3.85 18.69 0.35
CA ALA A 292 -3.67 17.56 1.25
C ALA A 292 -2.41 16.78 0.88
N GLU A 293 -1.71 16.30 1.90
CA GLU A 293 -0.67 15.28 1.74
C GLU A 293 -1.36 13.92 1.54
N ALA A 294 -0.96 13.19 0.51
CA ALA A 294 -1.45 11.84 0.20
C ALA A 294 -0.29 10.86 0.34
N ILE A 295 -0.18 10.22 1.49
CA ILE A 295 0.89 9.25 1.80
C ILE A 295 0.46 7.88 1.29
N GLY A 296 1.16 7.35 0.31
CA GLY A 296 0.82 6.10 -0.33
C GLY A 296 1.07 6.11 -1.86
N PRO A 297 0.53 5.13 -2.62
CA PRO A 297 -0.34 4.06 -2.13
C PRO A 297 0.42 3.03 -1.29
N VAL A 298 -0.15 2.63 -0.18
CA VAL A 298 0.37 1.56 0.67
C VAL A 298 -0.45 0.30 0.42
N CYS A 299 0.19 -0.80 0.06
CA CYS A 299 -0.49 -2.07 -0.16
C CYS A 299 -0.79 -2.79 1.16
N GLN A 300 -1.90 -3.51 1.14
CA GLN A 300 -2.33 -4.35 2.25
C GLN A 300 -2.85 -5.69 1.73
N GLY A 301 -2.72 -6.72 2.55
CA GLY A 301 -3.18 -8.06 2.21
C GLY A 301 -2.14 -8.99 1.59
N PHE A 302 -0.92 -8.54 1.32
CA PHE A 302 0.19 -9.43 0.99
C PHE A 302 0.68 -10.22 2.23
N ALA A 303 1.21 -11.44 2.02
CA ALA A 303 1.80 -12.24 3.09
C ALA A 303 3.10 -11.63 3.67
N LYS A 304 3.81 -10.81 2.90
CA LYS A 304 4.93 -9.97 3.32
C LYS A 304 4.82 -8.61 2.66
N PRO A 305 5.31 -7.52 3.28
CA PRO A 305 5.11 -6.16 2.77
C PRO A 305 5.73 -5.94 1.40
N ILE A 306 4.89 -5.56 0.45
CA ILE A 306 5.28 -5.04 -0.87
C ILE A 306 4.42 -3.82 -1.11
N ASN A 307 5.04 -2.66 -1.29
CA ASN A 307 4.35 -1.40 -1.47
C ASN A 307 4.65 -0.77 -2.82
N ASP A 308 3.62 -0.11 -3.37
CA ASP A 308 3.67 0.62 -4.62
C ASP A 308 3.96 2.11 -4.38
N LEU A 309 4.40 2.78 -5.41
CA LEU A 309 4.59 4.24 -5.45
C LEU A 309 3.80 4.83 -6.61
N SER A 310 3.40 6.06 -6.48
CA SER A 310 2.96 6.83 -7.65
C SER A 310 4.18 7.16 -8.52
N ARG A 311 4.07 7.06 -9.85
CA ARG A 311 5.11 7.54 -10.77
C ARG A 311 5.44 9.03 -10.61
N GLY A 312 4.53 9.79 -10.03
CA GLY A 312 4.73 11.20 -9.68
C GLY A 312 5.18 11.43 -8.24
N CYS A 313 5.67 10.39 -7.53
CA CYS A 313 6.17 10.52 -6.17
C CYS A 313 7.43 11.38 -6.11
N SER A 314 7.65 12.00 -4.98
CA SER A 314 8.91 12.64 -4.60
C SER A 314 9.85 11.64 -3.91
N SER A 315 11.11 12.02 -3.71
CA SER A 315 12.03 11.24 -2.87
C SER A 315 11.54 11.12 -1.42
N GLU A 316 10.86 12.14 -0.92
CA GLU A 316 10.24 12.12 0.43
C GLU A 316 9.11 11.10 0.54
N ASP A 317 8.29 10.97 -0.50
CA ASP A 317 7.25 9.93 -0.54
C ASP A 317 7.86 8.53 -0.47
N ILE A 318 9.00 8.30 -1.16
CA ILE A 318 9.73 7.03 -1.10
C ILE A 318 10.22 6.76 0.34
N VAL A 319 10.82 7.75 1.00
CA VAL A 319 11.27 7.65 2.40
C VAL A 319 10.10 7.27 3.31
N ASN A 320 8.96 7.93 3.17
CA ASN A 320 7.79 7.68 3.98
C ASN A 320 7.20 6.27 3.75
N VAL A 321 7.10 5.83 2.49
CA VAL A 321 6.59 4.49 2.18
C VAL A 321 7.57 3.40 2.64
N VAL A 322 8.89 3.64 2.58
CA VAL A 322 9.89 2.71 3.15
C VAL A 322 9.74 2.59 4.66
N ALA A 323 9.55 3.69 5.38
CA ALA A 323 9.32 3.66 6.82
C ALA A 323 8.02 2.89 7.17
N ILE A 324 6.94 3.11 6.42
CA ILE A 324 5.69 2.36 6.57
C ILE A 324 5.92 0.86 6.30
N THR A 325 6.66 0.52 5.24
CA THR A 325 6.98 -0.87 4.88
C THR A 325 7.78 -1.55 5.99
N ALA A 326 8.73 -0.85 6.60
CA ALA A 326 9.49 -1.36 7.74
C ALA A 326 8.58 -1.64 8.94
N VAL A 327 7.62 -0.76 9.25
CA VAL A 327 6.64 -0.98 10.33
C VAL A 327 5.70 -2.14 10.02
N GLN A 328 5.24 -2.28 8.77
CA GLN A 328 4.45 -3.44 8.35
C GLN A 328 5.24 -4.75 8.53
N ALA A 329 6.54 -4.76 8.17
CA ALA A 329 7.42 -5.91 8.32
C ALA A 329 7.69 -6.28 9.79
N GLN A 330 7.61 -5.34 10.71
CA GLN A 330 7.71 -5.63 12.15
C GLN A 330 6.50 -6.43 12.67
N ALA A 331 5.33 -6.25 12.06
CA ALA A 331 4.10 -6.95 12.42
C ALA A 331 3.95 -8.31 11.72
N THR A 332 4.74 -8.58 10.68
CA THR A 332 4.72 -9.86 9.96
C THR A 332 5.58 -10.88 10.72
N LYS A 333 4.98 -12.02 11.10
CA LYS A 333 5.68 -13.12 11.81
C LYS A 333 6.19 -14.15 10.81
#